data_3b464b8829dbae31e9913344bc676085
#
_entry.id   3b464b8829dbae31e9913344bc676085
#
_cell.length_a   1.000
_cell.length_b   1.000
_cell.length_c   1.000
_cell.angle_alpha   90.00
_cell.angle_beta   90.00
_cell.angle_gamma   90.00
#
_symmetry.space_group_name_H-M   'P 1'
#
loop_
_entity.id
_entity.type
_entity.pdbx_description
1 polymer ?
#
loop_
_entity_poly.entity_id
_entity_poly.type
_entity_poly.pdbx_seq_one_letter_code
_entity_poly.pdbx_strand_id
1 'polypeptide(L)'
;AELQTNRETILGGKQRVEREIRAAQFLLRNKDSLLVVSKDSLEYYSNMPFQTSFITFTTDALELMKSSALFPQIKDRQLGLSIIQAYASIKSADVLYTTYQTLKKERNDCLDAKPEVKRIYAQKLSFALLWSRLLAIDEGYDLLVQIPNMINPESFDYFIKEIDSTIQAIEKYE
;
A
#
# COMPACT_ATOMS: atom_id res chain seq x y z
N ALA A 1 -22.71 -4.69 -0.73
CA ALA A 1 -21.65 -5.73 -0.79
C ALA A 1 -20.37 -5.22 -1.45
N GLU A 2 -20.36 -4.82 -2.76
CA GLU A 2 -19.12 -4.45 -3.49
C GLU A 2 -18.37 -3.26 -2.88
N LEU A 3 -19.07 -2.16 -2.52
CA LEU A 3 -18.44 -1.02 -1.83
C LEU A 3 -17.79 -1.44 -0.51
N GLN A 4 -18.42 -2.34 0.23
CA GLN A 4 -17.86 -2.87 1.48
C GLN A 4 -16.57 -3.65 1.22
N THR A 5 -16.56 -4.53 0.22
CA THR A 5 -15.36 -5.29 -0.18
C THR A 5 -14.23 -4.36 -0.60
N ASN A 6 -14.51 -3.35 -1.42
CA ASN A 6 -13.50 -2.38 -1.86
C ASN A 6 -12.97 -1.54 -0.68
N ARG A 7 -13.84 -1.16 0.26
CA ARG A 7 -13.46 -0.49 1.49
C ARG A 7 -12.46 -1.31 2.33
N GLU A 8 -12.76 -2.58 2.51
CA GLU A 8 -11.86 -3.50 3.24
C GLU A 8 -10.52 -3.67 2.52
N THR A 9 -10.54 -3.71 1.19
CA THR A 9 -9.33 -3.76 0.37
C THR A 9 -8.48 -2.51 0.55
N ILE A 10 -9.08 -1.32 0.57
CA ILE A 10 -8.37 -0.05 0.84
C ILE A 10 -7.78 -0.05 2.25
N LEU A 11 -8.53 -0.48 3.25
CA LEU A 11 -8.07 -0.56 4.64
C LEU A 11 -6.89 -1.52 4.77
N GLY A 12 -6.95 -2.68 4.13
CA GLY A 12 -5.85 -3.64 4.08
C GLY A 12 -4.60 -3.06 3.41
N GLY A 13 -4.77 -2.32 2.32
CA GLY A 13 -3.70 -1.60 1.63
C GLY A 13 -3.05 -0.54 2.53
N LYS A 14 -3.85 0.28 3.21
CA LYS A 14 -3.37 1.25 4.21
C LYS A 14 -2.52 0.59 5.29
N GLN A 15 -3.05 -0.45 5.92
CA GLN A 15 -2.35 -1.18 6.99
C GLN A 15 -1.03 -1.78 6.51
N ARG A 16 -0.98 -2.26 5.26
CA ARG A 16 0.25 -2.76 4.66
C ARG A 16 1.28 -1.65 4.49
N VAL A 17 0.90 -0.51 3.92
CA VAL A 17 1.77 0.67 3.77
C VAL A 17 2.33 1.11 5.12
N GLU A 18 1.50 1.19 6.15
CA GLU A 18 1.92 1.54 7.51
C GLU A 18 2.96 0.56 8.09
N ARG A 19 2.79 -0.75 7.82
CA ARG A 19 3.78 -1.76 8.23
C ARG A 19 5.10 -1.60 7.47
N GLU A 20 5.05 -1.35 6.18
CA GLU A 20 6.24 -1.14 5.35
C GLU A 20 7.02 0.11 5.78
N ILE A 21 6.32 1.21 6.10
CA ILE A 21 6.92 2.43 6.65
C ILE A 21 7.58 2.14 8.00
N ARG A 22 6.90 1.45 8.91
CA ARG A 22 7.47 1.06 10.21
C ARG A 22 8.70 0.18 10.05
N ALA A 23 8.69 -0.74 9.09
CA ALA A 23 9.84 -1.60 8.80
C ALA A 23 11.06 -0.80 8.34
N ALA A 24 10.87 0.12 7.39
CA ALA A 24 11.94 0.99 6.91
C ALA A 24 12.53 1.86 8.04
N GLN A 25 11.65 2.47 8.84
CA GLN A 25 12.05 3.30 9.98
C GLN A 25 12.75 2.48 11.08
N PHE A 26 12.33 1.24 11.33
CA PHE A 26 12.97 0.35 12.27
C PHE A 26 14.40 0.00 11.84
N LEU A 27 14.59 -0.39 10.58
CA LEU A 27 15.90 -0.73 10.03
C LEU A 27 16.85 0.46 10.04
N LEU A 28 16.37 1.65 9.63
CA LEU A 28 17.17 2.89 9.67
C LEU A 28 17.58 3.28 11.09
N ARG A 29 16.66 3.21 12.03
CA ARG A 29 16.90 3.58 13.43
C ARG A 29 17.94 2.69 14.10
N ASN A 30 18.00 1.42 13.71
CA ASN A 30 18.90 0.41 14.27
C ASN A 30 20.11 0.14 13.38
N LYS A 31 20.39 0.95 12.37
CA LYS A 31 21.44 0.70 11.37
C LYS A 31 22.83 0.39 11.98
N ASP A 32 23.15 1.03 13.10
CA ASP A 32 24.45 0.89 13.77
C ASP A 32 24.46 -0.23 14.83
N SER A 33 23.31 -0.88 15.06
CA SER A 33 23.14 -1.87 16.12
C SER A 33 22.37 -3.13 15.67
N LEU A 34 22.27 -3.40 14.38
CA LEU A 34 21.48 -4.51 13.83
C LEU A 34 21.89 -5.88 14.39
N LEU A 35 23.16 -6.07 14.71
CA LEU A 35 23.68 -7.33 15.25
C LEU A 35 23.22 -7.62 16.70
N VAL A 36 22.75 -6.61 17.43
CA VAL A 36 22.29 -6.74 18.82
C VAL A 36 20.77 -6.57 18.96
N VAL A 37 20.08 -6.26 17.85
CA VAL A 37 18.62 -6.18 17.83
C VAL A 37 18.02 -7.58 17.94
N SER A 38 16.82 -7.66 18.55
CA SER A 38 16.05 -8.89 18.65
C SER A 38 15.88 -9.57 17.28
N LYS A 39 16.20 -10.87 17.24
CA LYS A 39 16.06 -11.69 16.02
C LYS A 39 14.61 -11.70 15.51
N ASP A 40 13.64 -11.77 16.41
CA ASP A 40 12.21 -11.80 16.06
C ASP A 40 11.79 -10.50 15.38
N SER A 41 12.25 -9.34 15.87
CA SER A 41 11.98 -8.05 15.25
C SER A 41 12.61 -7.92 13.86
N LEU A 42 13.86 -8.41 13.71
CA LEU A 42 14.52 -8.43 12.40
C LEU A 42 13.81 -9.36 11.42
N GLU A 43 13.42 -10.56 11.85
CA GLU A 43 12.67 -11.51 11.04
C GLU A 43 11.33 -10.92 10.57
N TYR A 44 10.64 -10.21 11.45
CA TYR A 44 9.37 -9.55 11.13
C TYR A 44 9.51 -8.42 10.10
N TYR A 45 10.53 -7.56 10.24
CA TYR A 45 10.64 -6.33 9.43
C TYR A 45 11.53 -6.47 8.18
N SER A 46 12.48 -7.40 8.15
CA SER A 46 13.57 -7.40 7.17
C SER A 46 13.14 -7.57 5.73
N ASN A 47 12.06 -8.31 5.47
CA ASN A 47 11.58 -8.57 4.10
C ASN A 47 10.60 -7.52 3.58
N MET A 48 10.00 -6.73 4.44
CA MET A 48 8.95 -5.78 4.05
C MET A 48 9.41 -4.74 3.01
N PRO A 49 10.62 -4.16 3.10
CA PRO A 49 11.09 -3.22 2.09
C PRO A 49 11.23 -3.80 0.67
N PHE A 50 11.46 -5.10 0.56
CA PHE A 50 11.62 -5.79 -0.73
C PHE A 50 10.30 -6.25 -1.34
N GLN A 51 9.27 -6.45 -0.52
CA GLN A 51 7.99 -6.97 -0.98
C GLN A 51 7.21 -5.90 -1.74
N THR A 52 6.68 -6.28 -2.90
CA THR A 52 5.68 -5.51 -3.61
C THR A 52 4.39 -6.33 -3.71
N SER A 53 3.26 -5.68 -3.61
CA SER A 53 1.97 -6.32 -3.88
C SER A 53 1.01 -5.31 -4.49
N PHE A 54 0.20 -5.80 -5.40
CA PHE A 54 -0.86 -5.02 -6.00
C PHE A 54 -2.20 -5.52 -5.46
N ILE A 55 -3.15 -4.62 -5.34
CA ILE A 55 -4.52 -4.89 -4.92
C ILE A 55 -5.44 -4.75 -6.12
N THR A 56 -6.57 -5.45 -6.09
CA THR A 56 -7.56 -5.41 -7.16
C THR A 56 -8.87 -4.92 -6.59
N PHE A 57 -9.49 -3.98 -7.27
CA PHE A 57 -10.81 -3.46 -6.96
C PHE A 57 -11.84 -3.98 -7.94
N THR A 58 -13.09 -4.10 -7.50
CA THR A 58 -14.20 -4.50 -8.34
C THR A 58 -15.11 -3.30 -8.61
N THR A 59 -15.58 -3.19 -9.86
CA THR A 59 -16.49 -2.12 -10.31
C THR A 59 -17.70 -2.68 -11.05
N ASP A 60 -17.98 -3.96 -10.90
CA ASP A 60 -19.01 -4.69 -11.65
C ASP A 60 -20.41 -4.13 -11.38
N ALA A 61 -20.71 -3.78 -10.12
CA ALA A 61 -21.99 -3.20 -9.76
C ALA A 61 -22.17 -1.80 -10.40
N LEU A 62 -21.11 -0.98 -10.46
CA LEU A 62 -21.16 0.31 -11.13
C LEU A 62 -21.40 0.15 -12.64
N GLU A 63 -20.69 -0.76 -13.28
CA GLU A 63 -20.84 -1.02 -14.73
C GLU A 63 -22.21 -1.60 -15.05
N LEU A 64 -22.73 -2.49 -14.20
CA LEU A 64 -24.09 -3.00 -14.32
C LEU A 64 -25.13 -1.87 -14.19
N MET A 65 -24.97 -0.98 -13.21
CA MET A 65 -25.88 0.16 -13.04
C MET A 65 -25.86 1.12 -14.23
N LYS A 66 -24.70 1.35 -14.84
CA LYS A 66 -24.57 2.18 -16.04
C LYS A 66 -25.20 1.53 -17.27
N SER A 67 -24.97 0.24 -17.47
CA SER A 67 -25.40 -0.50 -18.68
C SER A 67 -26.89 -0.86 -18.66
N SER A 68 -27.48 -1.08 -17.48
CA SER A 68 -28.87 -1.52 -17.30
C SER A 68 -29.89 -0.40 -17.16
N ALA A 69 -29.49 0.87 -17.35
CA ALA A 69 -30.35 2.04 -17.12
C ALA A 69 -30.95 2.09 -15.69
N LEU A 70 -30.31 1.45 -14.70
CA LEU A 70 -30.74 1.52 -13.31
C LEU A 70 -30.42 2.87 -12.67
N PHE A 71 -29.36 3.54 -13.13
CA PHE A 71 -28.97 4.86 -12.60
C PHE A 71 -30.11 5.89 -12.68
N PRO A 72 -30.84 6.05 -13.83
CA PRO A 72 -31.98 6.95 -13.92
C PRO A 72 -33.16 6.58 -13.01
N GLN A 73 -33.21 5.34 -12.53
CA GLN A 73 -34.28 4.86 -11.62
C GLN A 73 -34.02 5.24 -10.16
N ILE A 74 -32.80 5.66 -9.82
CA ILE A 74 -32.49 6.19 -8.50
C ILE A 74 -33.15 7.58 -8.39
N LYS A 75 -34.28 7.65 -7.67
CA LYS A 75 -35.04 8.90 -7.50
C LYS A 75 -34.26 9.93 -6.68
N ASP A 76 -33.46 9.49 -5.74
CA ASP A 76 -32.57 10.35 -4.95
C ASP A 76 -31.31 10.66 -5.74
N ARG A 77 -31.27 11.86 -6.30
CA ARG A 77 -30.12 12.36 -7.08
C ARG A 77 -28.83 12.41 -6.22
N GLN A 78 -28.95 12.71 -4.93
CA GLN A 78 -27.80 12.80 -4.03
C GLN A 78 -27.20 11.42 -3.81
N LEU A 79 -28.02 10.39 -3.62
CA LEU A 79 -27.56 9.01 -3.52
C LEU A 79 -26.84 8.59 -4.80
N GLY A 80 -27.39 8.88 -5.97
CA GLY A 80 -26.73 8.58 -7.24
C GLY A 80 -25.34 9.23 -7.37
N LEU A 81 -25.20 10.49 -6.98
CA LEU A 81 -23.94 11.20 -6.97
C LEU A 81 -22.95 10.62 -5.96
N SER A 82 -23.41 10.28 -4.75
CA SER A 82 -22.58 9.65 -3.73
C SER A 82 -22.00 8.30 -4.18
N ILE A 83 -22.80 7.50 -4.90
CA ILE A 83 -22.32 6.22 -5.46
C ILE A 83 -21.20 6.49 -6.46
N ILE A 84 -21.37 7.42 -7.40
CA ILE A 84 -20.32 7.77 -8.38
C ILE A 84 -19.06 8.26 -7.66
N GLN A 85 -19.20 9.05 -6.63
CA GLN A 85 -18.09 9.61 -5.87
C GLN A 85 -17.34 8.53 -5.08
N ALA A 86 -18.05 7.55 -4.51
CA ALA A 86 -17.42 6.40 -3.85
C ALA A 86 -16.54 5.59 -4.81
N TYR A 87 -17.00 5.33 -6.03
CA TYR A 87 -16.19 4.65 -7.04
C TYR A 87 -15.03 5.50 -7.55
N ALA A 88 -15.18 6.82 -7.63
CA ALA A 88 -14.06 7.72 -7.92
C ALA A 88 -13.00 7.68 -6.81
N SER A 89 -13.42 7.59 -5.54
CA SER A 89 -12.53 7.42 -4.39
C SER A 89 -11.80 6.07 -4.42
N ILE A 90 -12.47 4.98 -4.80
CA ILE A 90 -11.84 3.66 -4.99
C ILE A 90 -10.74 3.75 -6.05
N LYS A 91 -11.04 4.38 -7.21
CA LYS A 91 -10.05 4.57 -8.26
C LYS A 91 -8.86 5.42 -7.80
N SER A 92 -9.10 6.45 -7.02
CA SER A 92 -8.03 7.31 -6.48
C SER A 92 -7.16 6.55 -5.48
N ALA A 93 -7.76 5.70 -4.63
CA ALA A 93 -7.04 4.82 -3.72
C ALA A 93 -6.17 3.79 -4.46
N ASP A 94 -6.69 3.22 -5.55
CA ASP A 94 -5.95 2.31 -6.42
C ASP A 94 -4.73 3.01 -7.03
N VAL A 95 -4.90 4.18 -7.61
CA VAL A 95 -3.80 4.97 -8.19
C VAL A 95 -2.75 5.31 -7.13
N LEU A 96 -3.16 5.74 -5.95
CA LEU A 96 -2.25 6.08 -4.86
C LEU A 96 -1.42 4.85 -4.43
N TYR A 97 -2.08 3.72 -4.19
CA TYR A 97 -1.43 2.50 -3.75
C TYR A 97 -0.51 1.92 -4.84
N THR A 98 -0.99 1.82 -6.08
CA THR A 98 -0.23 1.30 -7.22
C THR A 98 1.00 2.16 -7.52
N THR A 99 0.86 3.49 -7.46
CA THR A 99 2.00 4.41 -7.64
C THR A 99 3.07 4.17 -6.58
N TYR A 100 2.68 4.06 -5.32
CA TYR A 100 3.62 3.74 -4.23
C TYR A 100 4.35 2.41 -4.46
N GLN A 101 3.62 1.34 -4.76
CA GLN A 101 4.23 0.03 -4.99
C GLN A 101 5.16 0.02 -6.21
N THR A 102 4.81 0.74 -7.27
CA THR A 102 5.63 0.89 -8.47
C THR A 102 6.93 1.62 -8.14
N LEU A 103 6.87 2.75 -7.45
CA LEU A 103 8.06 3.51 -7.03
C LEU A 103 8.97 2.67 -6.12
N LYS A 104 8.39 1.93 -5.18
CA LYS A 104 9.15 1.02 -4.31
C LYS A 104 9.81 -0.09 -5.11
N LYS A 105 9.10 -0.67 -6.08
CA LYS A 105 9.67 -1.67 -6.99
C LYS A 105 10.84 -1.10 -7.79
N GLU A 106 10.73 0.09 -8.35
CA GLU A 106 11.80 0.74 -9.09
C GLU A 106 13.06 0.92 -8.23
N ARG A 107 12.90 1.30 -6.95
CA ARG A 107 14.02 1.40 -6.00
C ARG A 107 14.66 0.05 -5.71
N ASN A 108 13.85 -0.99 -5.54
CA ASN A 108 14.35 -2.36 -5.40
C ASN A 108 15.10 -2.82 -6.65
N ASP A 109 14.58 -2.55 -7.83
CA ASP A 109 15.22 -2.92 -9.10
C ASP A 109 16.58 -2.21 -9.25
N CYS A 110 16.69 -0.94 -8.85
CA CYS A 110 17.96 -0.20 -8.82
C CYS A 110 18.98 -0.84 -7.85
N LEU A 111 18.52 -1.25 -6.67
CA LEU A 111 19.36 -1.94 -5.69
C LEU A 111 19.84 -3.29 -6.23
N ASP A 112 18.92 -4.10 -6.73
CA ASP A 112 19.18 -5.45 -7.23
C ASP A 112 20.09 -5.47 -8.48
N ALA A 113 20.12 -4.38 -9.26
CA ALA A 113 20.98 -4.23 -10.41
C ALA A 113 22.48 -4.13 -10.03
N LYS A 114 22.81 -3.78 -8.80
CA LYS A 114 24.19 -3.62 -8.34
C LYS A 114 24.91 -4.97 -8.25
N PRO A 115 26.11 -5.13 -8.86
CA PRO A 115 26.87 -6.38 -8.79
C PRO A 115 27.24 -6.78 -7.37
N GLU A 116 27.52 -5.80 -6.51
CA GLU A 116 27.83 -6.01 -5.08
C GLU A 116 26.62 -6.56 -4.30
N VAL A 117 25.40 -6.10 -4.63
CA VAL A 117 24.17 -6.60 -3.99
C VAL A 117 23.93 -8.06 -4.36
N LYS A 118 24.14 -8.44 -5.63
CA LYS A 118 24.06 -9.84 -6.07
C LYS A 118 25.03 -10.74 -5.30
N ARG A 119 26.26 -10.24 -5.04
CA ARG A 119 27.25 -10.98 -4.23
C ARG A 119 26.83 -11.10 -2.77
N ILE A 120 26.21 -10.04 -2.20
CA ILE A 120 25.67 -10.07 -0.82
C ILE A 120 24.59 -11.12 -0.72
N TYR A 121 23.61 -11.15 -1.63
CA TYR A 121 22.53 -12.15 -1.63
C TYR A 121 23.05 -13.58 -1.76
N ALA A 122 24.08 -13.80 -2.56
CA ALA A 122 24.67 -15.12 -2.76
C ALA A 122 25.32 -15.68 -1.48
N GLN A 123 25.67 -14.84 -0.50
CA GLN A 123 26.29 -15.26 0.77
C GLN A 123 25.29 -15.85 1.78
N LYS A 124 23.98 -15.77 1.54
CA LYS A 124 22.91 -16.27 2.44
C LYS A 124 23.10 -15.81 3.90
N LEU A 125 23.30 -14.52 4.05
CA LEU A 125 23.55 -13.90 5.35
C LEU A 125 22.30 -13.90 6.24
N SER A 126 22.51 -13.80 7.56
CA SER A 126 21.42 -13.45 8.49
C SER A 126 20.87 -12.06 8.16
N PHE A 127 19.62 -11.77 8.55
CA PHE A 127 19.00 -10.46 8.30
C PHE A 127 19.82 -9.29 8.86
N ALA A 128 20.43 -9.47 10.03
CA ALA A 128 21.29 -8.45 10.63
C ALA A 128 22.49 -8.13 9.74
N LEU A 129 23.20 -9.13 9.25
CA LEU A 129 24.35 -8.95 8.36
C LEU A 129 23.92 -8.47 6.98
N LEU A 130 22.80 -8.98 6.43
CA LEU A 130 22.26 -8.55 5.16
C LEU A 130 22.01 -7.04 5.17
N TRP A 131 21.20 -6.56 6.11
CA TRP A 131 20.88 -5.14 6.19
C TRP A 131 22.06 -4.28 6.58
N SER A 132 22.96 -4.76 7.43
CA SER A 132 24.22 -4.07 7.74
C SER A 132 25.04 -3.78 6.46
N ARG A 133 25.07 -4.73 5.53
CA ARG A 133 25.79 -4.56 4.25
C ARG A 133 25.00 -3.73 3.24
N LEU A 134 23.68 -3.92 3.14
CA LEU A 134 22.86 -3.16 2.22
C LEU A 134 22.79 -1.69 2.60
N LEU A 135 22.77 -1.37 3.89
CA LEU A 135 22.79 0.02 4.37
C LEU A 135 24.10 0.76 4.15
N ALA A 136 25.19 0.03 3.89
CA ALA A 136 26.46 0.62 3.47
C ALA A 136 26.48 0.99 1.96
N ILE A 137 25.46 0.63 1.21
CA ILE A 137 25.28 0.93 -0.22
C ILE A 137 24.24 2.05 -0.32
N ASP A 138 24.52 3.07 -1.11
CA ASP A 138 23.65 4.25 -1.24
C ASP A 138 22.21 3.88 -1.63
N GLU A 139 22.01 2.95 -2.56
CA GLU A 139 20.69 2.51 -3.02
C GLU A 139 19.94 1.73 -1.92
N GLY A 140 20.63 0.99 -1.07
CA GLY A 140 20.02 0.28 0.06
C GLY A 140 19.56 1.23 1.15
N TYR A 141 20.36 2.25 1.45
CA TYR A 141 19.98 3.33 2.35
C TYR A 141 18.83 4.16 1.78
N ASP A 142 18.93 4.57 0.51
CA ASP A 142 17.92 5.35 -0.19
C ASP A 142 16.57 4.63 -0.24
N LEU A 143 16.53 3.32 -0.50
CA LEU A 143 15.30 2.53 -0.46
C LEU A 143 14.54 2.73 0.86
N LEU A 144 15.22 2.61 1.99
CA LEU A 144 14.58 2.74 3.30
C LEU A 144 14.18 4.18 3.63
N VAL A 145 14.96 5.16 3.20
CA VAL A 145 14.63 6.60 3.38
C VAL A 145 13.42 6.98 2.54
N GLN A 146 13.32 6.45 1.32
CA GLN A 146 12.25 6.83 0.39
C GLN A 146 10.90 6.20 0.75
N ILE A 147 10.84 4.99 1.30
CA ILE A 147 9.58 4.32 1.62
C ILE A 147 8.61 5.23 2.40
N PRO A 148 8.97 5.85 3.54
CA PRO A 148 8.06 6.74 4.25
C PRO A 148 7.78 8.07 3.52
N ASN A 149 8.58 8.44 2.53
CA ASN A 149 8.43 9.68 1.78
C ASN A 149 7.60 9.51 0.49
N MET A 150 7.37 8.29 0.03
CA MET A 150 6.63 8.00 -1.20
C MET A 150 5.12 8.13 -1.04
N ILE A 151 4.60 8.01 0.18
CA ILE A 151 3.17 7.94 0.45
C ILE A 151 2.84 8.42 1.86
N ASN A 152 1.71 9.11 2.00
CA ASN A 152 1.09 9.37 3.30
C ASN A 152 -0.10 8.40 3.47
N PRO A 153 -0.03 7.41 4.39
CA PRO A 153 -1.10 6.44 4.58
C PRO A 153 -2.41 7.07 5.10
N GLU A 154 -2.38 8.23 5.74
CA GLU A 154 -3.58 8.94 6.18
C GLU A 154 -4.45 9.41 4.99
N SER A 155 -3.87 9.51 3.80
CA SER A 155 -4.63 9.85 2.57
C SER A 155 -5.73 8.82 2.26
N PHE A 156 -5.57 7.58 2.69
CA PHE A 156 -6.61 6.54 2.54
C PHE A 156 -7.85 6.78 3.40
N ASP A 157 -7.72 7.49 4.51
CA ASP A 157 -8.85 7.75 5.43
C ASP A 157 -9.93 8.59 4.77
N TYR A 158 -9.54 9.51 3.90
CA TYR A 158 -10.49 10.28 3.10
C TYR A 158 -11.34 9.36 2.21
N PHE A 159 -10.71 8.44 1.48
CA PHE A 159 -11.41 7.52 0.58
C PHE A 159 -12.33 6.57 1.35
N ILE A 160 -11.85 6.03 2.48
CA ILE A 160 -12.64 5.16 3.37
C ILE A 160 -13.89 5.90 3.87
N LYS A 161 -13.73 7.16 4.30
CA LYS A 161 -14.83 7.99 4.81
C LYS A 161 -15.90 8.25 3.73
N GLU A 162 -15.49 8.55 2.50
CA GLU A 162 -16.42 8.77 1.37
C GLU A 162 -17.23 7.49 1.07
N ILE A 163 -16.56 6.34 1.08
CA ILE A 163 -17.21 5.04 0.85
C ILE A 163 -18.17 4.72 2.01
N ASP A 164 -17.77 4.91 3.27
CA ASP A 164 -18.59 4.67 4.45
C ASP A 164 -19.85 5.55 4.43
N SER A 165 -19.71 6.82 4.08
CA SER A 165 -20.84 7.75 3.96
C SER A 165 -21.84 7.30 2.89
N THR A 166 -21.34 6.76 1.79
CA THR A 166 -22.18 6.24 0.70
C THR A 166 -22.89 4.95 1.10
N ILE A 167 -22.21 4.02 1.78
CA ILE A 167 -22.82 2.79 2.30
C ILE A 167 -23.97 3.13 3.24
N GLN A 168 -23.74 4.04 4.19
CA GLN A 168 -24.79 4.50 5.11
C GLN A 168 -25.98 5.18 4.41
N ALA A 169 -25.73 5.90 3.30
CA ALA A 169 -26.79 6.51 2.51
C ALA A 169 -27.62 5.44 1.79
N ILE A 170 -27.00 4.39 1.25
CA ILE A 170 -27.68 3.26 0.61
C ILE A 170 -28.57 2.53 1.64
N GLU A 171 -28.03 2.20 2.82
CA GLU A 171 -28.76 1.51 3.88
C GLU A 171 -29.98 2.29 4.38
N LYS A 172 -29.96 3.60 4.34
CA LYS A 172 -31.11 4.45 4.70
C LYS A 172 -32.15 4.55 3.59
N TYR A 173 -31.76 4.28 2.35
CA TYR A 173 -32.64 4.35 1.18
C TYR A 173 -33.46 3.07 1.00
N GLU A 174 -32.96 1.93 1.49
CA GLU A 174 -33.68 0.65 1.50
C GLU A 174 -34.82 0.65 2.52
#